data_93226c80a2e4241a389edc2930085f7d
#
_entry.id   93226c80a2e4241a389edc2930085f7d
#
_cell.length_a   1.000
_cell.length_b   1.000
_cell.length_c   1.000
_cell.angle_alpha   90.00
_cell.angle_beta   90.00
_cell.angle_gamma   90.00
#
_symmetry.space_group_name_H-M   'P 1'
#
loop_
_entity.id
_entity.type
_entity.pdbx_description
1 polymer ?
#
loop_
_entity_poly.entity_id
_entity_poly.type
_entity_poly.pdbx_seq_one_letter_code
_entity_poly.pdbx_strand_id
1 'polypeptide(L)'
;KMVVTISTQRGCPMKCRFCDCPRLSFRRHEAYRNGFNATREDLAFEVENAIKASGCKHTKRFNLHLARMGEPSLNAENVFGFLIKDLRGIVNSHMLADVIHPVFTTMLPKGLGKEKASGILQAFCDIKNTIYDGEAGLQLSINSTDEGQRDYLFNGMSLPLSEIAE
;
A
#
# COMPACT_ATOMS: atom_id res chain seq x y z
N LYS A 1 11.75 -12.49 11.66
CA LYS A 1 10.79 -11.73 10.88
C LYS A 1 11.43 -10.43 10.41
N MET A 2 11.40 -10.20 9.11
CA MET A 2 11.80 -8.92 8.50
C MET A 2 10.56 -8.16 8.07
N VAL A 3 10.52 -6.84 8.31
CA VAL A 3 9.43 -5.97 7.88
C VAL A 3 10.03 -4.84 7.07
N VAL A 4 9.53 -4.68 5.86
CA VAL A 4 9.84 -3.56 4.97
C VAL A 4 8.56 -2.78 4.72
N THR A 5 8.63 -1.46 4.79
CA THR A 5 7.50 -0.58 4.47
C THR A 5 7.91 0.36 3.35
N ILE A 6 7.18 0.35 2.25
CA ILE A 6 7.47 1.17 1.07
C ILE A 6 6.37 2.17 0.77
N SER A 7 6.72 3.18 -0.01
CA SER A 7 5.81 4.21 -0.52
C SER A 7 5.24 3.76 -1.87
N THR A 8 3.93 3.91 -2.05
CA THR A 8 3.28 3.60 -3.34
C THR A 8 3.08 4.84 -4.22
N GLN A 9 3.32 6.01 -3.66
CA GLN A 9 3.26 7.30 -4.35
C GLN A 9 4.34 8.22 -3.82
N ARG A 10 4.75 9.18 -4.61
CA ARG A 10 5.54 10.35 -4.16
C ARG A 10 4.56 11.44 -3.77
N GLY A 11 4.37 11.66 -2.47
CA GLY A 11 3.26 12.45 -1.92
C GLY A 11 1.99 11.60 -1.73
N CYS A 12 0.93 12.21 -1.19
CA CYS A 12 -0.36 11.53 -0.98
C CYS A 12 -1.51 12.51 -1.21
N PRO A 13 -2.45 12.21 -2.12
CA PRO A 13 -3.57 13.11 -2.42
C PRO A 13 -4.65 13.12 -1.33
N MET A 14 -4.64 12.14 -0.41
CA MET A 14 -5.70 11.94 0.58
C MET A 14 -5.74 13.02 1.66
N LYS A 15 -4.61 13.63 2.00
CA LYS A 15 -4.53 14.74 2.98
C LYS A 15 -5.20 14.45 4.32
N CYS A 16 -5.14 13.21 4.80
CA CYS A 16 -5.70 12.80 6.08
C CYS A 16 -5.18 13.68 7.21
N ARG A 17 -6.05 14.13 8.13
CA ARG A 17 -5.72 15.10 9.19
C ARG A 17 -4.75 14.56 10.23
N PHE A 18 -4.74 13.25 10.43
CA PHE A 18 -3.84 12.55 11.37
C PHE A 18 -2.49 12.14 10.75
N CYS A 19 -2.29 12.35 9.44
CA CYS A 19 -1.11 11.89 8.71
C CYS A 19 -0.13 13.04 8.47
N ASP A 20 1.17 12.78 8.65
CA ASP A 20 2.21 13.78 8.40
C ASP A 20 2.64 13.88 6.92
N CYS A 21 2.29 12.88 6.08
CA CYS A 21 2.65 12.89 4.66
C CYS A 21 2.28 14.20 3.93
N PRO A 22 1.05 14.75 4.10
CA PRO A 22 0.70 16.03 3.49
C PRO A 22 1.56 17.19 3.97
N ARG A 23 1.99 17.16 5.25
CA ARG A 23 2.83 18.23 5.86
C ARG A 23 4.25 18.19 5.32
N LEU A 24 4.82 17.02 5.11
CA LEU A 24 6.16 16.83 4.55
C LEU A 24 6.24 17.28 3.09
N SER A 25 5.19 17.05 2.32
CA SER A 25 5.10 17.44 0.92
C SER A 25 4.89 18.93 0.71
N PHE A 26 4.35 19.65 1.71
CA PHE A 26 4.07 21.10 1.63
C PHE A 26 5.32 21.97 1.46
N ARG A 27 6.48 21.51 1.87
CA ARG A 27 7.65 22.39 1.98
C ARG A 27 8.50 22.48 0.72
N ARG A 28 8.35 21.63 -0.30
CA ARG A 28 9.32 21.62 -1.40
C ARG A 28 8.79 21.61 -2.84
N HIS A 29 7.63 21.05 -3.18
CA HIS A 29 7.10 21.11 -4.55
C HIS A 29 5.59 20.86 -4.59
N GLU A 30 4.89 21.66 -5.40
CA GLU A 30 3.47 21.53 -5.71
C GLU A 30 3.12 20.13 -6.31
N ALA A 31 4.08 19.54 -7.00
CA ALA A 31 4.04 18.20 -7.55
C ALA A 31 3.73 17.09 -6.50
N TYR A 32 4.21 17.23 -5.26
CA TYR A 32 3.94 16.24 -4.21
C TYR A 32 2.54 16.36 -3.57
N ARG A 33 1.82 17.43 -3.85
CA ARG A 33 0.46 17.63 -3.30
C ARG A 33 -0.57 16.67 -3.88
N ASN A 34 -0.36 16.25 -5.12
CA ASN A 34 -1.32 15.42 -5.86
C ASN A 34 -0.94 13.94 -5.89
N GLY A 35 0.23 13.58 -5.34
CA GLY A 35 0.75 12.21 -5.34
C GLY A 35 1.05 11.68 -6.75
N PHE A 36 2.34 11.51 -7.07
CA PHE A 36 2.70 10.77 -8.28
C PHE A 36 2.77 9.28 -7.96
N ASN A 37 2.15 8.46 -8.78
CA ASN A 37 2.26 7.03 -8.67
C ASN A 37 3.72 6.58 -8.83
N ALA A 38 4.21 5.80 -7.88
CA ALA A 38 5.46 5.08 -8.04
C ALA A 38 5.30 4.06 -9.16
N THR A 39 6.27 3.98 -10.05
CA THR A 39 6.27 2.94 -11.08
C THR A 39 6.58 1.58 -10.47
N ARG A 40 6.39 0.51 -11.23
CA ARG A 40 6.76 -0.85 -10.80
C ARG A 40 8.26 -0.95 -10.49
N GLU A 41 9.08 -0.27 -11.28
CA GLU A 41 10.54 -0.18 -11.10
C GLU A 41 10.92 0.60 -9.82
N ASP A 42 10.20 1.69 -9.51
CA ASP A 42 10.40 2.44 -8.26
C ASP A 42 10.13 1.55 -7.03
N LEU A 43 9.01 0.78 -7.05
CA LEU A 43 8.66 -0.14 -5.97
C LEU A 43 9.70 -1.26 -5.80
N ALA A 44 10.16 -1.82 -6.92
CA ALA A 44 11.21 -2.83 -6.95
C ALA A 44 12.51 -2.29 -6.33
N PHE A 45 12.92 -1.09 -6.73
CA PHE A 45 14.12 -0.42 -6.24
C PHE A 45 14.06 -0.15 -4.73
N GLU A 46 12.92 0.32 -4.19
CA GLU A 46 12.76 0.54 -2.75
C GLU A 46 12.93 -0.77 -1.96
N VAL A 47 12.31 -1.86 -2.40
CA VAL A 47 12.40 -3.17 -1.72
C VAL A 47 13.81 -3.73 -1.79
N GLU A 48 14.43 -3.71 -2.97
CA GLU A 48 15.79 -4.21 -3.18
C GLU A 48 16.79 -3.48 -2.28
N ASN A 49 16.73 -2.15 -2.23
CA ASN A 49 17.60 -1.36 -1.37
C ASN A 49 17.35 -1.61 0.12
N ALA A 50 16.09 -1.78 0.55
CA ALA A 50 15.78 -2.11 1.93
C ALA A 50 16.37 -3.46 2.35
N ILE A 51 16.28 -4.48 1.47
CA ILE A 51 16.89 -5.79 1.72
C ILE A 51 18.41 -5.68 1.80
N LYS A 52 19.05 -5.02 0.83
CA LYS A 52 20.51 -4.81 0.80
C LYS A 52 20.99 -4.06 2.05
N ALA A 53 20.31 -2.98 2.42
CA ALA A 53 20.68 -2.18 3.59
C ALA A 53 20.51 -2.94 4.91
N SER A 54 19.57 -3.88 4.98
CA SER A 54 19.38 -4.70 6.19
C SER A 54 20.50 -5.70 6.45
N GLY A 55 21.22 -6.11 5.42
CA GLY A 55 22.21 -7.20 5.48
C GLY A 55 21.63 -8.59 5.80
N CYS A 56 20.31 -8.70 5.91
CA CYS A 56 19.62 -9.93 6.26
C CYS A 56 19.76 -10.97 5.15
N LYS A 57 20.22 -12.18 5.51
CA LYS A 57 20.40 -13.29 4.54
C LYS A 57 19.29 -14.33 4.62
N HIS A 58 18.61 -14.44 5.76
CA HIS A 58 17.51 -15.37 5.96
C HIS A 58 16.47 -14.81 6.93
N THR A 59 15.21 -15.03 6.63
CA THR A 59 14.09 -14.73 7.54
C THR A 59 12.98 -15.76 7.40
N LYS A 60 12.37 -16.16 8.50
CA LYS A 60 11.16 -17.01 8.47
C LYS A 60 9.99 -16.33 7.77
N ARG A 61 9.88 -15.00 7.82
CA ARG A 61 8.79 -14.26 7.19
C ARG A 61 9.27 -12.86 6.78
N PHE A 62 9.16 -12.57 5.50
CA PHE A 62 9.37 -11.26 4.91
C PHE A 62 8.01 -10.58 4.73
N ASN A 63 7.74 -9.54 5.53
CA ASN A 63 6.53 -8.74 5.41
C ASN A 63 6.83 -7.47 4.61
N LEU A 64 6.08 -7.25 3.54
CA LEU A 64 6.11 -6.00 2.79
C LEU A 64 4.83 -5.21 3.05
N HIS A 65 4.91 -4.07 3.71
CA HIS A 65 3.79 -3.18 3.94
C HIS A 65 3.77 -2.06 2.89
N LEU A 66 2.69 -2.00 2.11
CA LEU A 66 2.40 -0.93 1.16
C LEU A 66 1.63 0.18 1.90
N ALA A 67 2.30 0.83 2.84
CA ALA A 67 1.63 1.66 3.86
C ALA A 67 2.42 2.90 4.30
N ARG A 68 3.45 3.32 3.54
CA ARG A 68 4.26 4.47 3.96
C ARG A 68 3.68 5.77 3.41
N MET A 69 3.99 6.13 2.19
CA MET A 69 3.49 7.34 1.53
C MET A 69 2.63 6.96 0.33
N GLY A 70 1.47 7.60 0.23
CA GLY A 70 0.51 7.32 -0.83
C GLY A 70 -0.68 6.48 -0.37
N GLU A 71 -1.64 6.36 -1.27
CA GLU A 71 -2.80 5.48 -1.14
C GLU A 71 -2.67 4.38 -2.20
N PRO A 72 -2.37 3.14 -1.79
CA PRO A 72 -2.05 2.06 -2.73
C PRO A 72 -3.16 1.76 -3.75
N SER A 73 -4.43 1.93 -3.37
CA SER A 73 -5.55 1.70 -4.28
C SER A 73 -5.62 2.70 -5.45
N LEU A 74 -5.02 3.88 -5.31
CA LEU A 74 -4.87 4.84 -6.41
C LEU A 74 -3.72 4.50 -7.36
N ASN A 75 -2.85 3.57 -6.97
CA ASN A 75 -1.74 3.05 -7.77
C ASN A 75 -1.84 1.53 -7.96
N ALA A 76 -3.05 0.98 -7.93
CA ALA A 76 -3.26 -0.46 -7.91
C ALA A 76 -2.59 -1.19 -9.09
N GLU A 77 -2.58 -0.61 -10.29
CA GLU A 77 -1.97 -1.20 -11.48
C GLU A 77 -0.47 -1.48 -11.30
N ASN A 78 0.32 -0.47 -10.90
CA ASN A 78 1.75 -0.66 -10.67
C ASN A 78 2.02 -1.55 -9.47
N VAL A 79 1.25 -1.37 -8.38
CA VAL A 79 1.37 -2.18 -7.16
C VAL A 79 1.11 -3.65 -7.46
N PHE A 80 0.02 -3.97 -8.13
CA PHE A 80 -0.32 -5.36 -8.44
C PHE A 80 0.65 -5.96 -9.47
N GLY A 81 1.03 -5.18 -10.49
CA GLY A 81 2.07 -5.59 -11.44
C GLY A 81 3.37 -5.96 -10.74
N PHE A 82 3.80 -5.15 -9.77
CA PHE A 82 4.99 -5.40 -8.95
C PHE A 82 4.83 -6.66 -8.07
N LEU A 83 3.69 -6.82 -7.39
CA LEU A 83 3.45 -8.00 -6.56
C LEU A 83 3.46 -9.31 -7.37
N ILE A 84 2.89 -9.29 -8.58
CA ILE A 84 2.79 -10.47 -9.44
C ILE A 84 4.14 -10.83 -10.07
N LYS A 85 4.89 -9.81 -10.56
CA LYS A 85 6.01 -10.04 -11.46
C LYS A 85 7.38 -9.93 -10.81
N ASP A 86 7.53 -9.09 -9.77
CA ASP A 86 8.85 -8.67 -9.31
C ASP A 86 9.18 -9.10 -7.88
N LEU A 87 8.25 -8.96 -6.93
CA LEU A 87 8.55 -9.07 -5.51
C LEU A 87 9.22 -10.39 -5.13
N ARG A 88 8.69 -11.53 -5.58
CA ARG A 88 9.28 -12.85 -5.27
C ARG A 88 10.69 -12.98 -5.83
N GLY A 89 10.91 -12.53 -7.07
CA GLY A 89 12.23 -12.57 -7.71
C GLY A 89 13.26 -11.74 -6.96
N ILE A 90 12.88 -10.51 -6.55
CA ILE A 90 13.78 -9.62 -5.79
C ILE A 90 14.13 -10.22 -4.44
N VAL A 91 13.15 -10.68 -3.67
CA VAL A 91 13.40 -11.27 -2.35
C VAL A 91 14.36 -12.47 -2.49
N ASN A 92 14.04 -13.41 -3.39
CA ASN A 92 14.82 -14.64 -3.57
C ASN A 92 16.24 -14.40 -4.14
N SER A 93 16.48 -13.28 -4.85
CA SER A 93 17.80 -12.92 -5.36
C SER A 93 18.74 -12.39 -4.27
N HIS A 94 18.22 -11.89 -3.17
CA HIS A 94 19.01 -11.20 -2.15
C HIS A 94 19.01 -11.89 -0.79
N MET A 95 17.96 -12.67 -0.49
CA MET A 95 17.82 -13.35 0.78
C MET A 95 16.94 -14.59 0.66
N LEU A 96 17.04 -15.52 1.62
CA LEU A 96 16.12 -16.62 1.78
C LEU A 96 14.97 -16.20 2.71
N ALA A 97 13.73 -16.29 2.25
CA ALA A 97 12.54 -16.09 3.06
C ALA A 97 11.63 -17.31 2.96
N ASP A 98 11.25 -17.91 4.10
CA ASP A 98 10.36 -19.08 4.11
C ASP A 98 8.96 -18.69 3.66
N VAL A 99 8.51 -17.47 4.03
CA VAL A 99 7.22 -16.88 3.62
C VAL A 99 7.43 -15.44 3.18
N ILE A 100 6.88 -15.07 2.03
CA ILE A 100 6.77 -13.68 1.55
C ILE A 100 5.31 -13.24 1.73
N HIS A 101 5.10 -12.18 2.53
CA HIS A 101 3.77 -11.73 2.95
C HIS A 101 3.58 -10.23 2.65
N PRO A 102 3.10 -9.89 1.45
CA PRO A 102 2.72 -8.52 1.15
C PRO A 102 1.43 -8.12 1.89
N VAL A 103 1.37 -6.87 2.33
CA VAL A 103 0.22 -6.30 3.02
C VAL A 103 -0.24 -5.06 2.24
N PHE A 104 -1.44 -5.15 1.68
CA PHE A 104 -2.09 -4.06 0.98
C PHE A 104 -2.95 -3.27 1.98
N THR A 105 -2.61 -1.99 2.18
CA THR A 105 -3.31 -1.12 3.14
C THR A 105 -4.02 -0.01 2.40
N THR A 106 -5.33 0.14 2.60
CA THR A 106 -6.12 1.19 1.93
C THR A 106 -7.17 1.79 2.86
N MET A 107 -7.50 3.05 2.65
CA MET A 107 -8.65 3.70 3.27
C MET A 107 -9.91 3.65 2.40
N LEU A 108 -9.80 3.10 1.20
CA LEU A 108 -10.82 3.11 0.15
C LEU A 108 -11.27 4.54 -0.20
N PRO A 109 -10.51 5.26 -1.04
CA PRO A 109 -10.84 6.63 -1.42
C PRO A 109 -12.21 6.76 -2.09
N LYS A 110 -13.01 7.71 -1.63
CA LYS A 110 -14.32 8.03 -2.21
C LYS A 110 -14.27 8.32 -3.71
N GLY A 111 -13.17 8.93 -4.17
CA GLY A 111 -12.95 9.21 -5.59
C GLY A 111 -12.83 7.99 -6.50
N LEU A 112 -12.64 6.79 -5.95
CA LEU A 112 -12.67 5.53 -6.72
C LEU A 112 -14.09 5.11 -7.08
N GLY A 113 -15.06 5.42 -6.22
CA GLY A 113 -16.39 4.84 -6.26
C GLY A 113 -16.41 3.38 -5.80
N LYS A 114 -17.58 2.90 -5.40
CA LYS A 114 -17.78 1.57 -4.82
C LYS A 114 -17.35 0.43 -5.75
N GLU A 115 -17.78 0.46 -7.00
CA GLU A 115 -17.48 -0.60 -7.98
C GLU A 115 -15.98 -0.78 -8.22
N LYS A 116 -15.25 0.33 -8.43
CA LYS A 116 -13.80 0.26 -8.64
C LYS A 116 -13.07 -0.15 -7.37
N ALA A 117 -13.50 0.33 -6.19
CA ALA A 117 -12.95 -0.09 -4.91
C ALA A 117 -13.11 -1.59 -4.70
N SER A 118 -14.32 -2.13 -4.92
CA SER A 118 -14.60 -3.57 -4.85
C SER A 118 -13.74 -4.38 -5.83
N GLY A 119 -13.61 -3.92 -7.09
CA GLY A 119 -12.76 -4.57 -8.08
C GLY A 119 -11.28 -4.63 -7.67
N ILE A 120 -10.77 -3.57 -7.04
CA ILE A 120 -9.39 -3.53 -6.52
C ILE A 120 -9.22 -4.53 -5.36
N LEU A 121 -10.17 -4.59 -4.44
CA LEU A 121 -10.12 -5.55 -3.33
C LEU A 121 -10.17 -7.00 -3.84
N GLN A 122 -11.07 -7.28 -4.79
CA GLN A 122 -11.17 -8.61 -5.40
C GLN A 122 -9.87 -9.00 -6.10
N ALA A 123 -9.30 -8.10 -6.92
CA ALA A 123 -8.03 -8.35 -7.61
C ALA A 123 -6.89 -8.63 -6.62
N PHE A 124 -6.84 -7.92 -5.49
CA PHE A 124 -5.86 -8.23 -4.45
C PHE A 124 -6.12 -9.59 -3.78
N CYS A 125 -7.37 -9.96 -3.53
CA CYS A 125 -7.72 -11.29 -3.01
C CYS A 125 -7.30 -12.40 -3.98
N ASP A 126 -7.46 -12.19 -5.28
CA ASP A 126 -7.02 -13.14 -6.31
C ASP A 126 -5.49 -13.28 -6.30
N ILE A 127 -4.75 -12.16 -6.25
CA ILE A 127 -3.28 -12.16 -6.10
C ILE A 127 -2.86 -12.91 -4.82
N LYS A 128 -3.50 -12.61 -3.69
CA LYS A 128 -3.26 -13.30 -2.43
C LYS A 128 -3.37 -14.82 -2.58
N ASN A 129 -4.45 -15.28 -3.19
CA ASN A 129 -4.76 -16.70 -3.27
C ASN A 129 -3.95 -17.44 -4.35
N THR A 130 -3.69 -16.78 -5.49
CA THR A 130 -3.03 -17.44 -6.64
C THR A 130 -1.51 -17.28 -6.64
N ILE A 131 -0.99 -16.13 -6.17
CA ILE A 131 0.44 -15.83 -6.19
C ILE A 131 1.10 -16.11 -4.85
N TYR A 132 0.41 -15.86 -3.74
CA TYR A 132 0.96 -15.96 -2.39
C TYR A 132 0.39 -17.09 -1.54
N ASP A 133 -0.38 -18.01 -2.13
CA ASP A 133 -0.93 -19.19 -1.46
C ASP A 133 -1.71 -18.85 -0.17
N GLY A 134 -2.44 -17.74 -0.18
CA GLY A 134 -3.13 -17.18 0.98
C GLY A 134 -2.26 -16.31 1.90
N GLU A 135 -0.95 -16.30 1.71
CA GLU A 135 0.03 -15.57 2.54
C GLU A 135 0.18 -14.10 2.12
N ALA A 136 -0.92 -13.35 2.18
CA ALA A 136 -0.94 -11.90 2.02
C ALA A 136 -2.00 -11.27 2.92
N GLY A 137 -1.81 -10.01 3.30
CA GLY A 137 -2.70 -9.26 4.20
C GLY A 137 -3.43 -8.13 3.50
N LEU A 138 -4.73 -8.00 3.76
CA LEU A 138 -5.53 -6.83 3.43
C LEU A 138 -5.80 -6.04 4.72
N GLN A 139 -5.48 -4.76 4.72
CA GLN A 139 -5.77 -3.85 5.83
C GLN A 139 -6.65 -2.70 5.35
N LEU A 140 -7.81 -2.54 5.99
CA LEU A 140 -8.68 -1.39 5.78
C LEU A 140 -8.47 -0.39 6.92
N SER A 141 -8.13 0.85 6.55
CA SER A 141 -7.97 1.96 7.50
C SER A 141 -9.34 2.50 7.90
N ILE A 142 -9.90 1.98 8.97
CA ILE A 142 -11.22 2.40 9.50
C ILE A 142 -11.07 3.65 10.37
N ASN A 143 -10.15 3.68 11.29
CA ASN A 143 -9.77 4.75 12.23
C ASN A 143 -10.88 5.17 13.21
N SER A 144 -12.15 5.12 12.84
CA SER A 144 -13.29 5.34 13.71
C SER A 144 -14.51 4.63 13.14
N THR A 145 -15.40 4.15 14.03
CA THR A 145 -16.72 3.61 13.69
C THR A 145 -17.80 4.70 13.69
N ASP A 146 -17.49 5.90 14.18
CA ASP A 146 -18.31 7.10 14.02
C ASP A 146 -18.03 7.72 12.65
N GLU A 147 -19.06 7.82 11.81
CA GLU A 147 -18.93 8.33 10.42
C GLU A 147 -18.48 9.79 10.38
N GLY A 148 -18.98 10.64 11.29
CA GLY A 148 -18.59 12.04 11.35
C GLY A 148 -17.12 12.21 11.73
N GLN A 149 -16.67 11.45 12.73
CA GLN A 149 -15.27 11.43 13.13
C GLN A 149 -14.38 10.85 12.02
N ARG A 150 -14.82 9.77 11.37
CA ARG A 150 -14.11 9.17 10.25
C ARG A 150 -13.96 10.15 9.09
N ASP A 151 -15.05 10.79 8.68
CA ASP A 151 -15.03 11.80 7.62
C ASP A 151 -14.10 12.97 7.96
N TYR A 152 -14.15 13.45 9.20
CA TYR A 152 -13.21 14.47 9.68
C TYR A 152 -11.75 14.00 9.59
N LEU A 153 -11.42 12.80 10.07
CA LEU A 153 -10.06 12.27 10.07
C LEU A 153 -9.51 12.09 8.66
N PHE A 154 -10.31 11.57 7.75
CA PHE A 154 -9.93 11.35 6.35
C PHE A 154 -10.18 12.55 5.44
N ASN A 155 -10.53 13.70 6.01
CA ASN A 155 -10.76 14.93 5.26
C ASN A 155 -11.83 14.78 4.15
N GLY A 156 -12.88 14.02 4.40
CA GLY A 156 -13.97 13.74 3.47
C GLY A 156 -13.61 12.83 2.30
N MET A 157 -12.45 12.17 2.34
CA MET A 157 -11.89 11.46 1.18
C MET A 157 -12.10 9.94 1.21
N SER A 158 -12.60 9.37 2.32
CA SER A 158 -12.88 7.92 2.41
C SER A 158 -14.31 7.56 2.01
N LEU A 159 -14.51 6.34 1.51
CA LEU A 159 -15.86 5.78 1.37
C LEU A 159 -16.53 5.69 2.75
N PRO A 160 -17.86 5.90 2.85
CA PRO A 160 -18.62 5.63 4.07
C PRO A 160 -18.51 4.17 4.51
N LEU A 161 -18.63 3.91 5.82
CA LEU A 161 -18.59 2.53 6.33
C LEU A 161 -19.74 1.68 5.79
N SER A 162 -20.90 2.28 5.55
CA SER A 162 -22.05 1.60 4.93
C SER A 162 -21.74 1.07 3.53
N GLU A 163 -20.92 1.79 2.74
CA GLU A 163 -20.51 1.36 1.40
C GLU A 163 -19.35 0.35 1.44
N ILE A 164 -18.57 0.36 2.54
CA ILE A 164 -17.47 -0.60 2.74
C ILE A 164 -18.00 -1.95 3.23
N ALA A 165 -19.11 -1.97 3.96
CA ALA A 165 -19.69 -3.17 4.57
C ALA A 165 -20.51 -4.03 3.60
N GLU A 166 -20.90 -3.50 2.45
CA GLU A 166 -21.63 -4.22 1.39
C GLU A 166 -20.66 -4.89 0.38
#